data_cac366ee2c89bb677aeece147063164a
#
_entry.id   cac366ee2c89bb677aeece147063164a
#
_cell.length_a   1.000
_cell.length_b   1.000
_cell.length_c   1.000
_cell.angle_alpha   90.00
_cell.angle_beta   90.00
_cell.angle_gamma   90.00
#
_symmetry.space_group_name_H-M   'P 1'
#
loop_
_entity.id
_entity.type
_entity.pdbx_description
1 polymer ?
#
loop_
_entity_poly.entity_id
_entity_poly.type
_entity_poly.pdbx_seq_one_letter_code
_entity_poly.pdbx_strand_id
1 'polypeptide(L)'
;MTVATTSATAIRTFAIDKAHSEVAFRVRHLLTKIQGRFTDFAGTIQFDPARPDRSSLQFTINAASVDTDTTDRDQHLRSDDFFAVEKFPTLTFVSSRVTRKSDDQFDVAGTLTIRGTAKEVTLPVSYLGEAKDPWGNARVGFETELTINRKDYGLTWNTALETGGFLVGDEVKISVSVQAIAQ
;
A
#
# COMPACT_ATOMS: atom_id res chain seq x y z
N MET A 1 -8.37 19.36 45.29
CA MET A 1 -8.64 19.45 43.85
C MET A 1 -7.46 18.84 43.12
N THR A 2 -7.62 17.58 42.71
CA THR A 2 -6.57 16.86 41.97
C THR A 2 -6.75 17.21 40.49
N VAL A 3 -5.83 17.99 39.95
CA VAL A 3 -5.80 18.28 38.51
C VAL A 3 -5.33 17.00 37.82
N ALA A 4 -6.23 16.32 37.14
CA ALA A 4 -5.87 15.22 36.26
C ALA A 4 -5.07 15.82 35.09
N THR A 5 -3.77 15.62 35.10
CA THR A 5 -2.91 15.95 33.97
C THR A 5 -3.26 14.98 32.86
N THR A 6 -4.09 15.41 31.93
CA THR A 6 -4.33 14.68 30.66
C THR A 6 -3.01 14.70 29.93
N SER A 7 -2.27 13.60 30.02
CA SER A 7 -1.10 13.38 29.19
C SER A 7 -1.56 13.40 27.74
N ALA A 8 -1.32 14.48 27.03
CA ALA A 8 -1.54 14.53 25.58
C ALA A 8 -0.61 13.46 24.97
N THR A 9 -1.20 12.37 24.52
CA THR A 9 -0.45 11.34 23.81
C THR A 9 0.19 12.02 22.60
N ALA A 10 1.50 12.08 22.57
CA ALA A 10 2.23 12.73 21.48
C ALA A 10 2.08 11.87 20.21
N ILE A 11 1.98 12.52 19.05
CA ILE A 11 2.11 11.84 17.76
C ILE A 11 3.47 11.14 17.73
N ARG A 12 3.48 9.87 17.39
CA ARG A 12 4.70 9.08 17.25
C ARG A 12 4.95 8.81 15.78
N THR A 13 6.21 8.88 15.38
CA THR A 13 6.67 8.60 14.01
C THR A 13 7.23 7.20 13.94
N PHE A 14 6.81 6.45 12.92
CA PHE A 14 7.27 5.09 12.64
C PHE A 14 7.79 5.02 11.22
N ALA A 15 8.92 4.33 11.03
CA ALA A 15 9.41 3.97 9.70
C ALA A 15 9.03 2.53 9.37
N ILE A 16 8.57 2.30 8.15
CA ILE A 16 8.20 0.94 7.71
C ILE A 16 9.45 0.07 7.65
N ASP A 17 9.37 -1.10 8.26
CA ASP A 17 10.38 -2.14 8.21
C ASP A 17 10.11 -3.07 7.02
N LYS A 18 10.84 -2.84 5.93
CA LYS A 18 10.70 -3.60 4.69
C LYS A 18 10.90 -5.11 4.89
N ALA A 19 11.79 -5.51 5.78
CA ALA A 19 12.08 -6.92 6.02
C ALA A 19 10.91 -7.70 6.64
N HIS A 20 10.00 -7.00 7.32
CA HIS A 20 8.82 -7.56 7.98
C HIS A 20 7.51 -7.03 7.39
N SER A 21 7.55 -6.57 6.15
CA SER A 21 6.40 -6.00 5.46
C SER A 21 6.26 -6.58 4.05
N GLU A 22 5.04 -6.58 3.55
CA GLU A 22 4.74 -7.08 2.22
C GLU A 22 3.80 -6.13 1.48
N VAL A 23 4.09 -5.91 0.20
CA VAL A 23 3.20 -5.22 -0.75
C VAL A 23 2.94 -6.19 -1.89
N ALA A 24 1.72 -6.73 -1.97
CA ALA A 24 1.33 -7.75 -2.93
C ALA A 24 0.11 -7.33 -3.74
N PHE A 25 -0.05 -7.92 -4.90
CA PHE A 25 -1.22 -7.73 -5.74
C PHE A 25 -1.62 -9.03 -6.44
N ARG A 26 -2.88 -9.10 -6.86
CA ARG A 26 -3.44 -10.21 -7.66
C ARG A 26 -4.23 -9.65 -8.82
N VAL A 27 -4.05 -10.27 -9.98
CA VAL A 27 -4.80 -9.96 -11.18
C VAL A 27 -5.15 -11.26 -11.92
N ARG A 28 -6.34 -11.32 -12.52
CA ARG A 28 -6.73 -12.45 -13.35
C ARG A 28 -5.93 -12.44 -14.66
N HIS A 29 -5.37 -13.59 -14.99
CA HIS A 29 -4.70 -13.84 -16.26
C HIS A 29 -5.25 -15.14 -16.85
N LEU A 30 -6.00 -15.01 -17.94
CA LEU A 30 -6.74 -16.09 -18.58
C LEU A 30 -7.70 -16.78 -17.60
N LEU A 31 -7.38 -17.96 -17.11
CA LEU A 31 -8.24 -18.77 -16.23
C LEU A 31 -7.85 -18.70 -14.75
N THR A 32 -6.67 -18.19 -14.44
CA THR A 32 -6.13 -18.16 -13.07
C THR A 32 -5.78 -16.75 -12.63
N LYS A 33 -5.49 -16.60 -11.34
CA LYS A 33 -4.96 -15.36 -10.80
C LYS A 33 -3.44 -15.44 -10.69
N ILE A 34 -2.76 -14.40 -11.16
CA ILE A 34 -1.34 -14.20 -10.95
C ILE A 34 -1.16 -13.32 -9.73
N GLN A 35 -0.28 -13.73 -8.83
CA GLN A 35 0.17 -12.95 -7.71
C GLN A 35 1.53 -12.34 -8.01
N GLY A 36 1.67 -11.06 -7.68
CA GLY A 36 2.93 -10.35 -7.73
C GLY A 36 3.16 -9.59 -6.43
N ARG A 37 4.38 -9.10 -6.26
CA ARG A 37 4.79 -8.27 -5.15
C ARG A 37 5.74 -7.19 -5.63
N PHE A 38 5.92 -6.17 -4.78
CA PHE A 38 7.01 -5.21 -4.91
C PHE A 38 8.00 -5.47 -3.77
N THR A 39 9.27 -5.61 -4.10
CA THR A 39 10.32 -5.97 -3.12
C THR A 39 11.05 -4.77 -2.55
N ASP A 40 10.83 -3.58 -3.09
CA ASP A 40 11.47 -2.35 -2.64
C ASP A 40 10.43 -1.22 -2.45
N PHE A 41 10.26 -0.83 -1.21
CA PHE A 41 9.35 0.22 -0.79
C PHE A 41 9.81 0.82 0.54
N ALA A 42 9.32 2.02 0.84
CA ALA A 42 9.54 2.68 2.12
C ALA A 42 8.33 3.54 2.49
N GLY A 43 8.22 3.90 3.74
CA GLY A 43 7.15 4.77 4.18
C GLY A 43 7.35 5.25 5.60
N THR A 44 6.64 6.33 5.91
CA THR A 44 6.61 6.94 7.24
C THR A 44 5.16 7.05 7.69
N ILE A 45 4.91 6.60 8.90
CA ILE A 45 3.60 6.66 9.55
C ILE A 45 3.73 7.57 10.76
N GLN A 46 2.92 8.62 10.82
CA GLN A 46 2.67 9.37 12.03
C GLN A 46 1.36 8.85 12.63
N PHE A 47 1.42 8.34 13.84
CA PHE A 47 0.27 7.68 14.44
C PHE A 47 -0.02 8.18 15.84
N ASP A 48 -1.26 8.60 16.05
CA ASP A 48 -1.82 8.97 17.34
C ASP A 48 -3.11 8.19 17.56
N PRO A 49 -3.09 7.09 18.30
CA PRO A 49 -4.28 6.25 18.50
C PRO A 49 -5.40 6.95 19.27
N ALA A 50 -5.08 7.99 20.05
CA ALA A 50 -6.07 8.80 20.77
C ALA A 50 -6.72 9.86 19.87
N ARG A 51 -5.97 10.34 18.89
CA ARG A 51 -6.37 11.39 17.94
C ARG A 51 -6.03 10.96 16.52
N PRO A 52 -6.78 9.99 15.93
CA PRO A 52 -6.49 9.47 14.58
C PRO A 52 -6.51 10.55 13.49
N ASP A 53 -7.30 11.60 13.68
CA ASP A 53 -7.35 12.77 12.80
C ASP A 53 -6.00 13.49 12.65
N ARG A 54 -5.07 13.25 13.56
CA ARG A 54 -3.69 13.79 13.52
C ARG A 54 -2.69 12.82 12.89
N SER A 55 -3.14 11.62 12.54
CA SER A 55 -2.29 10.61 11.92
C SER A 55 -2.10 10.86 10.43
N SER A 56 -0.97 10.43 9.89
CA SER A 56 -0.66 10.54 8.47
C SER A 56 0.21 9.39 7.98
N LEU A 57 0.17 9.13 6.67
CA LEU A 57 0.95 8.11 6.00
C LEU A 57 1.53 8.68 4.70
N GLN A 58 2.81 8.43 4.50
CA GLN A 58 3.47 8.55 3.20
C GLN A 58 4.12 7.22 2.85
N PHE A 59 3.84 6.71 1.66
CA PHE A 59 4.31 5.43 1.18
C PHE A 59 4.83 5.54 -0.24
N THR A 60 6.02 4.99 -0.51
CA THR A 60 6.64 5.01 -1.82
C THR A 60 7.11 3.61 -2.19
N ILE A 61 6.73 3.16 -3.38
CA ILE A 61 7.11 1.85 -3.94
C ILE A 61 8.00 2.10 -5.14
N ASN A 62 9.13 1.41 -5.22
CA ASN A 62 9.95 1.35 -6.42
C ASN A 62 9.26 0.46 -7.48
N ALA A 63 8.77 1.05 -8.55
CA ALA A 63 8.02 0.33 -9.58
C ALA A 63 8.84 -0.77 -10.25
N ALA A 64 10.16 -0.57 -10.41
CA ALA A 64 11.05 -1.56 -10.98
C ALA A 64 11.23 -2.82 -10.12
N SER A 65 10.83 -2.76 -8.84
CA SER A 65 10.91 -3.90 -7.91
C SER A 65 9.77 -4.91 -8.07
N VAL A 66 8.92 -4.77 -9.05
CA VAL A 66 7.85 -5.73 -9.34
C VAL A 66 8.43 -7.11 -9.60
N ASP A 67 7.84 -8.11 -8.94
CA ASP A 67 8.30 -9.50 -8.99
C ASP A 67 7.08 -10.44 -8.98
N THR A 68 6.94 -11.22 -10.02
CA THR A 68 5.90 -12.24 -10.20
C THR A 68 6.49 -13.65 -10.31
N ASP A 69 7.75 -13.83 -9.92
CA ASP A 69 8.52 -15.08 -10.03
C ASP A 69 8.71 -15.57 -11.49
N THR A 70 8.58 -14.66 -12.47
CA THR A 70 8.79 -14.96 -13.89
C THR A 70 9.48 -13.77 -14.56
N THR A 71 10.73 -13.96 -14.94
CA THR A 71 11.60 -12.89 -15.47
C THR A 71 11.00 -12.16 -16.68
N ASP A 72 10.50 -12.90 -17.68
CA ASP A 72 9.95 -12.29 -18.89
C ASP A 72 8.69 -11.48 -18.59
N ARG A 73 7.84 -11.99 -17.71
CA ARG A 73 6.66 -11.24 -17.27
C ARG A 73 7.02 -10.00 -16.50
N ASP A 74 8.00 -10.06 -15.61
CA ASP A 74 8.45 -8.91 -14.83
C ASP A 74 9.06 -7.84 -15.73
N GLN A 75 9.81 -8.21 -16.75
CA GLN A 75 10.32 -7.28 -17.76
C GLN A 75 9.18 -6.60 -18.53
N HIS A 76 8.14 -7.35 -18.91
CA HIS A 76 6.96 -6.81 -19.58
C HIS A 76 6.20 -5.84 -18.67
N LEU A 77 6.05 -6.16 -17.38
CA LEU A 77 5.43 -5.27 -16.40
C LEU A 77 6.19 -3.95 -16.22
N ARG A 78 7.52 -3.96 -16.35
CA ARG A 78 8.35 -2.75 -16.28
C ARG A 78 8.28 -1.89 -17.53
N SER A 79 7.84 -2.45 -18.64
CA SER A 79 7.79 -1.78 -19.95
C SER A 79 6.68 -0.73 -20.03
N ASP A 80 6.68 0.02 -21.12
CA ASP A 80 5.68 1.04 -21.45
C ASP A 80 4.25 0.47 -21.55
N ASP A 81 4.11 -0.84 -21.77
CA ASP A 81 2.82 -1.53 -21.78
C ASP A 81 2.12 -1.54 -20.41
N PHE A 82 2.90 -1.43 -19.33
CA PHE A 82 2.39 -1.47 -17.96
C PHE A 82 2.91 -0.30 -17.12
N PHE A 83 3.89 -0.52 -16.25
CA PHE A 83 4.34 0.51 -15.30
C PHE A 83 5.20 1.60 -15.92
N ALA A 84 5.83 1.36 -17.07
CA ALA A 84 6.72 2.32 -17.71
C ALA A 84 7.73 2.91 -16.71
N VAL A 85 8.48 2.03 -16.03
CA VAL A 85 9.28 2.38 -14.85
C VAL A 85 10.38 3.40 -15.11
N GLU A 86 10.85 3.54 -16.35
CA GLU A 86 11.83 4.55 -16.72
C GLU A 86 11.24 5.96 -16.73
N LYS A 87 9.94 6.07 -17.04
CA LYS A 87 9.20 7.35 -17.03
C LYS A 87 8.57 7.63 -15.67
N PHE A 88 8.10 6.57 -15.02
CA PHE A 88 7.38 6.62 -13.74
C PHE A 88 8.02 5.65 -12.74
N PRO A 89 9.13 6.03 -12.11
CA PRO A 89 9.94 5.10 -11.31
C PRO A 89 9.28 4.68 -9.99
N THR A 90 8.25 5.40 -9.54
CA THR A 90 7.60 5.13 -8.25
C THR A 90 6.08 5.07 -8.34
N LEU A 91 5.49 4.26 -7.45
CA LEU A 91 4.10 4.37 -7.04
C LEU A 91 4.08 5.03 -5.67
N THR A 92 3.14 5.93 -5.42
CA THR A 92 3.08 6.65 -4.15
C THR A 92 1.66 6.68 -3.58
N PHE A 93 1.57 6.68 -2.26
CA PHE A 93 0.35 7.00 -1.53
C PHE A 93 0.65 8.06 -0.49
N VAL A 94 -0.15 9.12 -0.46
CA VAL A 94 -0.07 10.20 0.53
C VAL A 94 -1.44 10.40 1.14
N SER A 95 -1.56 10.19 2.44
CA SER A 95 -2.83 10.36 3.14
C SER A 95 -3.23 11.84 3.23
N SER A 96 -4.53 12.08 3.16
CA SER A 96 -5.14 13.41 3.40
C SER A 96 -5.98 13.44 4.68
N ARG A 97 -6.53 12.30 5.07
CA ARG A 97 -7.38 12.20 6.26
C ARG A 97 -7.42 10.78 6.79
N VAL A 98 -7.36 10.65 8.13
CA VAL A 98 -7.56 9.38 8.84
C VAL A 98 -8.79 9.49 9.71
N THR A 99 -9.71 8.55 9.57
CA THR A 99 -10.97 8.49 10.31
C THR A 99 -11.08 7.16 11.04
N ARG A 100 -11.36 7.19 12.34
CA ARG A 100 -11.60 5.98 13.12
C ARG A 100 -12.97 5.39 12.77
N LYS A 101 -13.01 4.08 12.54
CA LYS A 101 -14.24 3.31 12.35
C LYS A 101 -14.59 2.45 13.58
N SER A 102 -13.57 1.89 14.22
CA SER A 102 -13.66 1.14 15.48
C SER A 102 -12.32 1.23 16.22
N ASP A 103 -12.11 0.48 17.29
CA ASP A 103 -10.87 0.53 18.07
C ASP A 103 -9.64 0.13 17.26
N ASP A 104 -9.80 -0.75 16.27
CA ASP A 104 -8.73 -1.31 15.44
C ASP A 104 -8.95 -1.11 13.93
N GLN A 105 -9.97 -0.35 13.52
CA GLN A 105 -10.29 -0.09 12.12
C GLN A 105 -10.29 1.40 11.82
N PHE A 106 -9.62 1.78 10.73
CA PHE A 106 -9.50 3.15 10.27
C PHE A 106 -9.76 3.25 8.77
N ASP A 107 -10.37 4.34 8.34
CA ASP A 107 -10.38 4.73 6.93
C ASP A 107 -9.28 5.76 6.70
N VAL A 108 -8.35 5.46 5.81
CA VAL A 108 -7.26 6.36 5.41
C VAL A 108 -7.51 6.85 4.00
N ALA A 109 -8.05 8.06 3.88
CA ALA A 109 -8.22 8.71 2.60
C ALA A 109 -6.90 9.32 2.13
N GLY A 110 -6.64 9.28 0.84
CA GLY A 110 -5.43 9.86 0.28
C GLY A 110 -5.33 9.72 -1.23
N THR A 111 -4.19 10.12 -1.76
CA THR A 111 -3.91 10.11 -3.20
C THR A 111 -2.99 8.93 -3.53
N LEU A 112 -3.49 7.99 -4.33
CA LEU A 112 -2.70 6.92 -4.91
C LEU A 112 -2.27 7.31 -6.32
N THR A 113 -0.97 7.34 -6.57
CA THR A 113 -0.39 7.66 -7.88
C THR A 113 0.29 6.42 -8.45
N ILE A 114 -0.18 6.00 -9.61
CA ILE A 114 0.40 4.89 -10.37
C ILE A 114 0.57 5.36 -11.81
N ARG A 115 1.75 5.12 -12.38
CA ARG A 115 2.07 5.51 -13.75
C ARG A 115 1.75 7.00 -14.03
N GLY A 116 2.11 7.87 -13.09
CA GLY A 116 1.86 9.31 -13.19
C GLY A 116 0.41 9.76 -13.06
N THR A 117 -0.54 8.85 -12.87
CA THR A 117 -1.96 9.17 -12.69
C THR A 117 -2.31 9.10 -11.20
N ALA A 118 -2.78 10.23 -10.67
CA ALA A 118 -3.19 10.38 -9.29
C ALA A 118 -4.70 10.23 -9.14
N LYS A 119 -5.15 9.40 -8.20
CA LYS A 119 -6.56 9.19 -7.86
C LYS A 119 -6.75 9.25 -6.35
N GLU A 120 -7.84 9.86 -5.92
CA GLU A 120 -8.27 9.78 -4.53
C GLU A 120 -8.83 8.38 -4.24
N VAL A 121 -8.32 7.75 -3.18
CA VAL A 121 -8.79 6.46 -2.70
C VAL A 121 -8.92 6.49 -1.19
N THR A 122 -9.72 5.58 -0.65
CA THR A 122 -9.82 5.37 0.80
C THR A 122 -9.42 3.93 1.11
N LEU A 123 -8.37 3.78 1.92
CA LEU A 123 -7.86 2.49 2.36
C LEU A 123 -8.58 2.08 3.66
N PRO A 124 -9.23 0.91 3.69
CA PRO A 124 -9.67 0.33 4.95
C PRO A 124 -8.46 -0.29 5.65
N VAL A 125 -8.02 0.30 6.75
CA VAL A 125 -6.82 -0.11 7.46
C VAL A 125 -7.16 -0.76 8.78
N SER A 126 -6.63 -1.97 8.99
CA SER A 126 -6.68 -2.67 10.27
C SER A 126 -5.40 -2.38 11.05
N TYR A 127 -5.56 -1.94 12.30
CA TYR A 127 -4.47 -1.80 13.25
C TYR A 127 -4.30 -3.09 14.03
N LEU A 128 -3.14 -3.72 13.94
CA LEU A 128 -2.85 -5.02 14.54
C LEU A 128 -2.30 -4.92 15.96
N GLY A 129 -2.04 -3.71 16.44
CA GLY A 129 -1.51 -3.46 17.76
C GLY A 129 -0.06 -3.01 17.76
N GLU A 130 0.46 -2.86 18.97
CA GLU A 130 1.85 -2.50 19.26
C GLU A 130 2.52 -3.61 20.04
N ALA A 131 3.77 -3.87 19.72
CA ALA A 131 4.63 -4.79 20.45
C ALA A 131 6.03 -4.20 20.63
N LYS A 132 6.76 -4.70 21.62
CA LYS A 132 8.18 -4.37 21.81
C LYS A 132 9.01 -5.55 21.36
N ASP A 133 9.96 -5.30 20.45
CA ASP A 133 10.85 -6.36 19.99
C ASP A 133 11.93 -6.70 21.03
N PRO A 134 12.69 -7.81 20.85
CA PRO A 134 13.72 -8.21 21.82
C PRO A 134 14.85 -7.18 22.02
N TRP A 135 15.00 -6.24 21.09
CA TRP A 135 16.01 -5.18 21.17
C TRP A 135 15.47 -3.89 21.76
N GLY A 136 14.20 -3.87 22.17
CA GLY A 136 13.58 -2.76 22.86
C GLY A 136 12.88 -1.74 21.95
N ASN A 137 12.76 -2.00 20.65
CA ASN A 137 12.07 -1.10 19.74
C ASN A 137 10.55 -1.32 19.81
N ALA A 138 9.79 -0.24 19.86
CA ALA A 138 8.35 -0.29 19.71
C ALA A 138 8.01 -0.51 18.21
N ARG A 139 7.15 -1.50 17.94
CA ARG A 139 6.67 -1.84 16.62
C ARG A 139 5.16 -1.77 16.57
N VAL A 140 4.63 -1.26 15.48
CA VAL A 140 3.20 -1.27 15.17
C VAL A 140 2.96 -2.07 13.90
N GLY A 141 1.77 -2.68 13.81
CA GLY A 141 1.36 -3.45 12.63
C GLY A 141 0.08 -2.90 12.03
N PHE A 142 0.01 -2.90 10.70
CA PHE A 142 -1.18 -2.49 9.94
C PHE A 142 -1.37 -3.38 8.72
N GLU A 143 -2.62 -3.60 8.35
CA GLU A 143 -3.00 -4.29 7.12
C GLU A 143 -4.06 -3.51 6.36
N THR A 144 -4.01 -3.60 5.04
CA THR A 144 -5.06 -3.06 4.17
C THR A 144 -5.22 -3.91 2.91
N GLU A 145 -6.42 -3.93 2.38
CA GLU A 145 -6.72 -4.46 1.06
C GLU A 145 -7.52 -3.42 0.27
N LEU A 146 -7.21 -3.30 -1.01
CA LEU A 146 -7.90 -2.39 -1.92
C LEU A 146 -7.99 -3.04 -3.30
N THR A 147 -9.17 -2.97 -3.91
CA THR A 147 -9.34 -3.34 -5.32
C THR A 147 -9.42 -2.09 -6.16
N ILE A 148 -8.58 -2.02 -7.20
CA ILE A 148 -8.57 -0.92 -8.16
C ILE A 148 -8.84 -1.44 -9.57
N ASN A 149 -9.31 -0.57 -10.47
CA ASN A 149 -9.30 -0.82 -11.90
C ASN A 149 -8.00 -0.27 -12.47
N ARG A 150 -7.15 -1.15 -13.01
CA ARG A 150 -5.84 -0.76 -13.56
C ARG A 150 -5.94 0.25 -14.71
N LYS A 151 -7.03 0.22 -15.46
CA LYS A 151 -7.26 1.16 -16.58
C LYS A 151 -7.42 2.60 -16.10
N ASP A 152 -7.93 2.82 -14.89
CA ASP A 152 -8.03 4.15 -14.30
C ASP A 152 -6.68 4.83 -14.11
N TYR A 153 -5.60 4.04 -14.09
CA TYR A 153 -4.22 4.51 -13.96
C TYR A 153 -3.42 4.40 -15.26
N GLY A 154 -4.09 4.18 -16.38
CA GLY A 154 -3.43 4.08 -17.69
C GLY A 154 -2.73 2.75 -17.97
N LEU A 155 -2.91 1.71 -17.15
CA LEU A 155 -2.42 0.36 -17.42
C LEU A 155 -3.46 -0.39 -18.25
N THR A 156 -3.47 -0.13 -19.56
CA THR A 156 -4.54 -0.55 -20.46
C THR A 156 -4.17 -1.70 -21.38
N TRP A 157 -2.89 -2.13 -21.39
CA TRP A 157 -2.45 -3.21 -22.26
C TRP A 157 -3.28 -4.47 -22.05
N ASN A 158 -3.65 -5.10 -23.16
CA ASN A 158 -4.37 -6.38 -23.16
C ASN A 158 -4.23 -7.09 -24.50
N THR A 159 -4.67 -8.33 -24.56
CA THR A 159 -4.80 -9.11 -25.78
C THR A 159 -6.20 -9.73 -25.80
N ALA A 160 -6.91 -9.53 -26.92
CA ALA A 160 -8.20 -10.17 -27.15
C ALA A 160 -8.02 -11.67 -27.37
N LEU A 161 -8.92 -12.47 -26.81
CA LEU A 161 -8.92 -13.94 -26.96
C LEU A 161 -9.81 -14.35 -28.13
N GLU A 162 -9.42 -15.39 -28.85
CA GLU A 162 -10.22 -15.97 -29.96
C GLU A 162 -11.60 -16.46 -29.48
N THR A 163 -11.67 -16.92 -28.23
CA THR A 163 -12.91 -17.41 -27.60
C THR A 163 -13.79 -16.31 -27.02
N GLY A 164 -13.41 -15.05 -27.18
CA GLY A 164 -14.05 -13.88 -26.58
C GLY A 164 -13.41 -13.47 -25.24
N GLY A 165 -13.51 -12.19 -24.90
CA GLY A 165 -12.91 -11.61 -23.72
C GLY A 165 -11.44 -11.27 -23.89
N PHE A 166 -10.76 -11.01 -22.77
CA PHE A 166 -9.39 -10.53 -22.73
C PHE A 166 -8.49 -11.37 -21.82
N LEU A 167 -7.20 -11.33 -22.12
CA LEU A 167 -6.17 -12.09 -21.41
C LEU A 167 -6.03 -11.65 -19.95
N VAL A 168 -5.96 -10.32 -19.71
CA VAL A 168 -5.71 -9.74 -18.39
C VAL A 168 -6.96 -9.04 -17.87
N GLY A 169 -7.34 -9.34 -16.62
CA GLY A 169 -8.46 -8.69 -15.96
C GLY A 169 -8.20 -7.20 -15.65
N ASP A 170 -9.27 -6.44 -15.52
CA ASP A 170 -9.19 -5.01 -15.23
C ASP A 170 -9.00 -4.73 -13.75
N GLU A 171 -9.56 -5.57 -12.89
CA GLU A 171 -9.46 -5.43 -11.44
C GLU A 171 -8.15 -6.01 -10.90
N VAL A 172 -7.48 -5.22 -10.08
CA VAL A 172 -6.29 -5.63 -9.35
C VAL A 172 -6.57 -5.51 -7.87
N LYS A 173 -6.43 -6.62 -7.15
CA LYS A 173 -6.50 -6.64 -5.69
C LYS A 173 -5.13 -6.37 -5.11
N ILE A 174 -5.01 -5.31 -4.30
CA ILE A 174 -3.81 -4.93 -3.60
C ILE A 174 -3.94 -5.35 -2.15
N SER A 175 -2.91 -6.00 -1.61
CA SER A 175 -2.83 -6.40 -0.21
C SER A 175 -1.52 -5.90 0.38
N VAL A 176 -1.58 -5.16 1.47
CA VAL A 176 -0.40 -4.60 2.13
C VAL A 176 -0.45 -4.98 3.60
N SER A 177 0.64 -5.56 4.09
CA SER A 177 0.85 -5.86 5.50
C SER A 177 2.19 -5.25 5.91
N VAL A 178 2.17 -4.37 6.91
CA VAL A 178 3.38 -3.65 7.32
C VAL A 178 3.61 -3.75 8.82
N GLN A 179 4.89 -3.89 9.19
CA GLN A 179 5.40 -3.51 10.49
C GLN A 179 6.19 -2.22 10.37
N ALA A 180 6.08 -1.35 11.34
CA ALA A 180 6.83 -0.11 11.40
C ALA A 180 7.46 0.08 12.77
N ILE A 181 8.65 0.67 12.79
CA ILE A 181 9.49 0.83 13.97
C ILE A 181 9.46 2.28 14.39
N ALA A 182 9.27 2.52 15.71
CA ALA A 182 9.31 3.86 16.29
C ALA A 182 10.67 4.52 16.07
N GLN A 183 10.63 5.78 15.70
CA GLN A 183 11.79 6.62 15.42
C GLN A 183 12.11 7.54 16.62
#